data_159dc8e3d1525377a5be89881b3322ec
#
_entry.id   159dc8e3d1525377a5be89881b3322ec
#
_cell.length_a   1.000
_cell.length_b   1.000
_cell.length_c   1.000
_cell.angle_alpha   90.00
_cell.angle_beta   90.00
_cell.angle_gamma   90.00
#
_symmetry.space_group_name_H-M   'P 1'
#
loop_
_entity.id
_entity.type
_entity.pdbx_description
1 polymer ?
#
loop_
_entity_poly.entity_id
_entity_poly.type
_entity_poly.pdbx_seq_one_letter_code
_entity_poly.pdbx_strand_id
1 'polypeptide(L)'
;MENNYILYVGMDASKGKADAAILKVSDRRSVKPKFLRKKLSFKFVKSEVTSFLETVRSYSDDNCTSICFALEVTGIYSTNVYNFIKDNLNDNESIKFLNTDFVNQWCNAHNIAKSDPLDAQTISTIIGTDSDVQYVNDNVFENKNGYQDLKALVHRHYQIKKIYSQEINRLIAQCDCLFPELQYVFEPKSAAFIAVLSSYPTTHDIINASKFEVFS
;
A
#
# COMPACT_ATOMS: atom_id res chain seq x y z
N MET A 1 37.82 -20.48 12.34
CA MET A 1 37.12 -20.34 11.05
C MET A 1 35.88 -19.54 11.31
N GLU A 2 35.75 -18.33 10.78
CA GLU A 2 34.51 -17.59 10.88
C GLU A 2 33.48 -18.29 9.98
N ASN A 3 32.31 -18.62 10.54
CA ASN A 3 31.26 -19.29 9.80
C ASN A 3 30.60 -18.34 8.81
N ASN A 4 30.36 -18.83 7.61
CA ASN A 4 29.56 -18.09 6.61
C ASN A 4 28.23 -17.61 7.21
N TYR A 5 27.78 -16.45 6.78
CA TYR A 5 26.53 -15.86 7.27
C TYR A 5 25.73 -15.19 6.16
N ILE A 6 24.48 -14.92 6.46
CA ILE A 6 23.56 -14.15 5.62
C ILE A 6 23.15 -12.88 6.39
N LEU A 7 23.06 -11.78 5.68
CA LEU A 7 22.42 -10.56 6.19
C LEU A 7 20.94 -10.55 5.78
N TYR A 8 20.08 -10.38 6.75
CA TYR A 8 18.65 -10.22 6.56
C TYR A 8 18.25 -8.78 6.89
N VAL A 9 17.65 -8.09 5.92
CA VAL A 9 17.29 -6.68 6.03
C VAL A 9 15.77 -6.57 5.93
N GLY A 10 15.12 -6.42 7.08
CA GLY A 10 13.69 -6.14 7.15
C GLY A 10 13.43 -4.66 6.99
N MET A 11 12.42 -4.31 6.21
CA MET A 11 12.05 -2.91 5.94
C MET A 11 10.54 -2.71 6.14
N ASP A 12 10.20 -1.62 6.81
CA ASP A 12 8.83 -1.10 6.89
C ASP A 12 8.73 0.22 6.14
N ALA A 13 7.82 0.26 5.15
CA ALA A 13 7.64 1.39 4.25
C ALA A 13 6.41 2.22 4.64
N SER A 14 6.63 3.48 4.95
CA SER A 14 5.59 4.48 5.24
C SER A 14 5.62 5.63 4.23
N LYS A 15 4.77 6.64 4.40
CA LYS A 15 4.71 7.78 3.48
C LYS A 15 6.04 8.55 3.44
N GLY A 16 6.76 8.42 2.32
CA GLY A 16 7.99 9.17 2.02
C GLY A 16 9.26 8.66 2.68
N LYS A 17 9.20 7.61 3.52
CA LYS A 17 10.38 7.03 4.18
C LYS A 17 10.20 5.53 4.42
N ALA A 18 11.30 4.83 4.68
CA ALA A 18 11.28 3.50 5.25
C ALA A 18 12.19 3.42 6.49
N ASP A 19 11.80 2.57 7.41
CA ASP A 19 12.64 2.12 8.52
C ASP A 19 13.16 0.70 8.19
N ALA A 20 14.42 0.42 8.51
CA ALA A 20 15.05 -0.87 8.25
C ALA A 20 15.79 -1.38 9.48
N ALA A 21 15.91 -2.71 9.59
CA ALA A 21 16.73 -3.38 10.57
C ALA A 21 17.60 -4.44 9.90
N ILE A 22 18.85 -4.60 10.35
CA ILE A 22 19.85 -5.51 9.78
C ILE A 22 20.15 -6.59 10.80
N LEU A 23 19.88 -7.84 10.41
CA LEU A 23 20.11 -9.04 11.21
C LEU A 23 21.19 -9.90 10.56
N LYS A 24 22.21 -10.31 11.34
CA LYS A 24 23.23 -11.29 10.92
C LYS A 24 22.85 -12.69 11.42
N VAL A 25 22.79 -13.66 10.52
CA VAL A 25 22.51 -15.06 10.85
C VAL A 25 23.57 -15.97 10.27
N SER A 26 24.32 -16.64 11.12
CA SER A 26 25.39 -17.58 10.74
C SER A 26 24.88 -19.04 10.65
N ASP A 27 23.88 -19.41 11.47
CA ASP A 27 23.19 -20.71 11.41
C ASP A 27 21.73 -20.51 11.85
N ARG A 28 20.79 -20.93 11.02
CA ARG A 28 19.35 -20.81 11.29
C ARG A 28 18.89 -21.63 12.52
N ARG A 29 19.68 -22.63 12.94
CA ARG A 29 19.26 -23.59 13.98
C ARG A 29 19.71 -23.23 15.39
N SER A 30 20.66 -22.34 15.57
CA SER A 30 21.38 -22.27 16.85
C SER A 30 21.41 -20.95 17.57
N VAL A 31 20.97 -19.84 17.01
CA VAL A 31 21.36 -18.55 17.57
C VAL A 31 20.20 -17.59 17.76
N LYS A 32 20.15 -16.96 18.93
CA LYS A 32 19.38 -15.73 19.13
C LYS A 32 19.80 -14.73 18.08
N PRO A 33 18.87 -14.14 17.31
CA PRO A 33 19.16 -13.22 16.23
C PRO A 33 20.04 -12.07 16.73
N LYS A 34 21.18 -11.84 16.05
CA LYS A 34 22.08 -10.75 16.37
C LYS A 34 21.84 -9.57 15.44
N PHE A 35 21.15 -8.55 15.92
CA PHE A 35 21.01 -7.30 15.17
C PHE A 35 22.37 -6.58 15.10
N LEU A 36 22.80 -6.28 13.87
CA LEU A 36 23.89 -5.35 13.59
C LEU A 36 23.38 -3.91 13.68
N ARG A 37 22.15 -3.69 13.20
CA ARG A 37 21.45 -2.42 13.32
C ARG A 37 19.98 -2.67 13.57
N LYS A 38 19.43 -2.09 14.62
CA LYS A 38 18.00 -2.25 14.97
C LYS A 38 17.11 -1.22 14.31
N LYS A 39 17.65 -0.06 13.93
CA LYS A 39 16.93 1.01 13.26
C LYS A 39 17.86 1.77 12.33
N LEU A 40 17.49 1.84 11.07
CA LEU A 40 18.10 2.66 10.04
C LEU A 40 16.96 3.24 9.21
N SER A 41 16.83 4.56 9.16
CA SER A 41 15.74 5.23 8.43
C SER A 41 16.29 5.94 7.21
N PHE A 42 15.56 5.90 6.10
CA PHE A 42 15.91 6.60 4.86
C PHE A 42 14.65 7.11 4.16
N LYS A 43 14.76 8.21 3.42
CA LYS A 43 13.65 8.76 2.60
C LYS A 43 13.68 8.15 1.20
N PHE A 44 12.52 8.20 0.53
CA PHE A 44 12.39 7.70 -0.86
C PHE A 44 12.97 8.70 -1.88
N VAL A 45 14.20 9.11 -1.66
CA VAL A 45 14.99 9.94 -2.56
C VAL A 45 16.16 9.11 -3.05
N LYS A 46 16.45 9.14 -4.35
CA LYS A 46 17.47 8.29 -4.98
C LYS A 46 18.80 8.26 -4.22
N SER A 47 19.31 9.43 -3.81
CA SER A 47 20.56 9.53 -3.07
C SER A 47 20.52 8.82 -1.71
N GLU A 48 19.39 8.95 -0.96
CA GLU A 48 19.28 8.32 0.36
C GLU A 48 19.10 6.80 0.25
N VAL A 49 18.37 6.31 -0.76
CA VAL A 49 18.23 4.85 -0.99
C VAL A 49 19.56 4.25 -1.45
N THR A 50 20.34 4.94 -2.30
CA THR A 50 21.70 4.51 -2.67
C THR A 50 22.60 4.46 -1.44
N SER A 51 22.61 5.50 -0.61
CA SER A 51 23.40 5.53 0.63
C SER A 51 22.95 4.46 1.63
N PHE A 52 21.66 4.14 1.68
CA PHE A 52 21.14 3.02 2.46
C PHE A 52 21.71 1.68 1.99
N LEU A 53 21.71 1.40 0.69
CA LEU A 53 22.28 0.18 0.12
C LEU A 53 23.79 0.07 0.41
N GLU A 54 24.54 1.16 0.24
CA GLU A 54 25.96 1.23 0.59
C GLU A 54 26.19 0.96 2.08
N THR A 55 25.34 1.52 2.94
CA THR A 55 25.40 1.28 4.39
C THR A 55 25.14 -0.19 4.71
N VAL A 56 24.13 -0.82 4.11
CA VAL A 56 23.87 -2.26 4.30
C VAL A 56 25.05 -3.09 3.84
N ARG A 57 25.60 -2.81 2.67
CA ARG A 57 26.76 -3.49 2.08
C ARG A 57 28.01 -3.34 2.95
N SER A 58 28.17 -2.23 3.65
CA SER A 58 29.31 -2.03 4.56
C SER A 58 29.35 -2.97 5.77
N TYR A 59 28.23 -3.66 6.07
CA TYR A 59 28.16 -4.72 7.07
C TYR A 59 28.55 -6.10 6.54
N SER A 60 28.75 -6.26 5.23
CA SER A 60 29.21 -7.51 4.63
C SER A 60 30.73 -7.58 4.60
N ASP A 61 31.27 -8.77 4.80
CA ASP A 61 32.68 -9.14 4.66
C ASP A 61 32.78 -10.40 3.78
N ASP A 62 34.00 -10.93 3.60
CA ASP A 62 34.25 -12.10 2.75
C ASP A 62 33.47 -13.36 3.18
N ASN A 63 32.96 -13.41 4.41
CA ASN A 63 32.15 -14.54 4.91
C ASN A 63 30.64 -14.32 4.68
N CYS A 64 30.23 -13.15 4.18
CA CYS A 64 28.84 -12.86 3.84
C CYS A 64 28.46 -13.54 2.52
N THR A 65 27.60 -14.55 2.58
CA THR A 65 27.21 -15.32 1.39
C THR A 65 26.11 -14.64 0.60
N SER A 66 25.22 -13.92 1.27
CA SER A 66 24.14 -13.16 0.60
C SER A 66 23.53 -12.10 1.49
N ILE A 67 22.83 -11.15 0.85
CA ILE A 67 22.02 -10.12 1.52
C ILE A 67 20.57 -10.30 1.05
N CYS A 68 19.67 -10.56 1.99
CA CYS A 68 18.24 -10.77 1.72
C CYS A 68 17.42 -9.60 2.26
N PHE A 69 16.87 -8.79 1.38
CA PHE A 69 15.93 -7.74 1.73
C PHE A 69 14.50 -8.27 1.75
N ALA A 70 13.69 -7.79 2.68
CA ALA A 70 12.26 -8.06 2.68
C ALA A 70 11.46 -6.89 3.23
N LEU A 71 10.24 -6.77 2.72
CA LEU A 71 9.27 -5.78 3.19
C LEU A 71 7.86 -6.35 3.11
N GLU A 72 6.98 -5.81 3.96
CA GLU A 72 5.55 -6.14 3.94
C GLU A 72 4.84 -5.39 2.82
N VAL A 73 3.82 -6.00 2.23
CA VAL A 73 2.99 -5.36 1.20
C VAL A 73 2.04 -4.36 1.84
N THR A 74 2.44 -3.10 1.92
CA THR A 74 1.63 -2.00 2.49
C THR A 74 1.10 -1.01 1.45
N GLY A 75 1.04 -1.43 0.18
CA GLY A 75 0.50 -0.63 -0.93
C GLY A 75 1.58 0.06 -1.77
N ILE A 76 1.27 1.25 -2.30
CA ILE A 76 2.12 1.93 -3.29
C ILE A 76 3.51 2.30 -2.76
N TYR A 77 3.62 2.57 -1.46
CA TYR A 77 4.91 2.96 -0.87
C TYR A 77 5.91 1.79 -0.85
N SER A 78 5.46 0.62 -0.43
CA SER A 78 6.30 -0.59 -0.43
C SER A 78 6.70 -1.01 -1.84
N THR A 79 5.81 -0.88 -2.83
CA THR A 79 6.10 -1.18 -4.24
C THR A 79 7.19 -0.29 -4.81
N ASN A 80 7.17 1.02 -4.51
CA ASN A 80 8.18 1.95 -5.00
C ASN A 80 9.57 1.63 -4.42
N VAL A 81 9.64 1.34 -3.12
CA VAL A 81 10.91 0.93 -2.47
C VAL A 81 11.44 -0.38 -3.04
N TYR A 82 10.54 -1.36 -3.19
CA TYR A 82 10.87 -2.65 -3.78
C TYR A 82 11.50 -2.51 -5.16
N ASN A 83 10.82 -1.80 -6.08
CA ASN A 83 11.30 -1.63 -7.45
C ASN A 83 12.66 -0.93 -7.48
N PHE A 84 12.82 0.15 -6.70
CA PHE A 84 14.08 0.88 -6.66
C PHE A 84 15.24 0.02 -6.14
N ILE A 85 15.03 -0.74 -5.06
CA ILE A 85 16.05 -1.64 -4.52
C ILE A 85 16.32 -2.76 -5.53
N LYS A 86 15.30 -3.40 -6.09
CA LYS A 86 15.40 -4.47 -7.09
C LYS A 86 16.27 -4.08 -8.28
N ASP A 87 16.11 -2.86 -8.78
CA ASP A 87 16.88 -2.33 -9.93
C ASP A 87 18.36 -2.05 -9.58
N ASN A 88 18.73 -2.05 -8.31
CA ASN A 88 20.08 -1.74 -7.81
C ASN A 88 20.72 -2.90 -7.01
N LEU A 89 20.17 -4.12 -7.11
CA LEU A 89 20.74 -5.31 -6.47
C LEU A 89 21.99 -5.80 -7.17
N ASN A 90 22.92 -6.37 -6.38
CA ASN A 90 24.06 -7.14 -6.87
C ASN A 90 23.69 -8.63 -6.98
N ASP A 91 24.57 -9.45 -7.60
CA ASP A 91 24.32 -10.87 -7.88
C ASP A 91 24.02 -11.72 -6.63
N ASN A 92 24.61 -11.36 -5.49
CA ASN A 92 24.41 -12.05 -4.20
C ASN A 92 23.32 -11.42 -3.33
N GLU A 93 22.53 -10.52 -3.89
CA GLU A 93 21.46 -9.82 -3.18
C GLU A 93 20.08 -10.23 -3.72
N SER A 94 19.09 -10.22 -2.85
CA SER A 94 17.71 -10.50 -3.22
C SER A 94 16.73 -9.64 -2.43
N ILE A 95 15.59 -9.33 -3.03
CA ILE A 95 14.49 -8.63 -2.34
C ILE A 95 13.18 -9.41 -2.54
N LYS A 96 12.36 -9.49 -1.51
CA LYS A 96 11.07 -10.18 -1.55
C LYS A 96 10.01 -9.45 -0.75
N PHE A 97 8.76 -9.63 -1.16
CA PHE A 97 7.61 -9.22 -0.38
C PHE A 97 7.16 -10.35 0.56
N LEU A 98 6.89 -10.00 1.81
CA LEU A 98 6.22 -10.87 2.76
C LEU A 98 4.69 -10.75 2.64
N ASN A 99 4.02 -11.88 2.83
CA ASN A 99 2.58 -11.91 2.96
C ASN A 99 2.17 -11.26 4.29
N THR A 100 1.34 -10.22 4.22
CA THR A 100 0.85 -9.47 5.39
C THR A 100 0.10 -10.35 6.39
N ASP A 101 -0.70 -11.30 5.91
CA ASP A 101 -1.44 -12.21 6.78
C ASP A 101 -0.48 -13.16 7.53
N PHE A 102 0.57 -13.62 6.86
CA PHE A 102 1.61 -14.43 7.49
C PHE A 102 2.36 -13.64 8.58
N VAL A 103 2.75 -12.39 8.30
CA VAL A 103 3.39 -11.52 9.31
C VAL A 103 2.49 -11.32 10.52
N ASN A 104 1.19 -11.07 10.30
CA ASN A 104 0.21 -10.93 11.38
C ASN A 104 0.07 -12.20 12.23
N GLN A 105 -0.02 -13.37 11.59
CA GLN A 105 -0.11 -14.67 12.29
C GLN A 105 1.16 -14.93 13.10
N TRP A 106 2.31 -14.65 12.53
CA TRP A 106 3.61 -14.83 13.19
C TRP A 106 3.73 -13.92 14.42
N CYS A 107 3.38 -12.64 14.32
CA CYS A 107 3.35 -11.70 15.44
C CYS A 107 2.43 -12.18 16.56
N ASN A 108 1.23 -12.65 16.23
CA ASN A 108 0.27 -13.18 17.21
C ASN A 108 0.81 -14.42 17.91
N ALA A 109 1.41 -15.36 17.18
CA ALA A 109 1.99 -16.58 17.73
C ALA A 109 3.15 -16.30 18.70
N HIS A 110 3.90 -15.21 18.49
CA HIS A 110 5.04 -14.83 19.33
C HIS A 110 4.70 -13.72 20.34
N ASN A 111 3.44 -13.32 20.49
CA ASN A 111 2.96 -12.25 21.39
C ASN A 111 3.70 -10.91 21.18
N ILE A 112 4.00 -10.57 19.94
CA ILE A 112 4.66 -9.32 19.58
C ILE A 112 3.60 -8.26 19.30
N ALA A 113 3.61 -7.19 20.11
CA ALA A 113 2.76 -6.04 19.87
C ALA A 113 3.25 -5.26 18.63
N LYS A 114 2.34 -4.94 17.71
CA LYS A 114 2.67 -4.10 16.56
C LYS A 114 2.98 -2.67 17.00
N SER A 115 4.15 -2.19 16.62
CA SER A 115 4.54 -0.77 16.70
C SER A 115 5.55 -0.47 15.61
N ASP A 116 5.44 0.69 14.95
CA ASP A 116 6.25 1.08 13.80
C ASP A 116 7.77 0.83 13.91
N PRO A 117 8.44 1.05 15.07
CA PRO A 117 9.86 0.73 15.18
C PRO A 117 10.18 -0.76 15.27
N LEU A 118 9.20 -1.61 15.61
CA LEU A 118 9.38 -3.05 15.74
C LEU A 118 9.13 -3.78 14.43
N ASP A 119 8.40 -3.19 13.50
CA ASP A 119 7.98 -3.86 12.28
C ASP A 119 9.16 -4.24 11.39
N ALA A 120 10.14 -3.35 11.18
CA ALA A 120 11.36 -3.67 10.44
C ALA A 120 12.21 -4.77 11.14
N GLN A 121 12.29 -4.74 12.48
CA GLN A 121 12.98 -5.77 13.25
C GLN A 121 12.26 -7.10 13.18
N THR A 122 10.94 -7.09 13.26
CA THR A 122 10.10 -8.26 13.14
C THR A 122 10.26 -8.89 11.75
N ILE A 123 10.19 -8.09 10.69
CA ILE A 123 10.38 -8.55 9.31
C ILE A 123 11.75 -9.21 9.15
N SER A 124 12.84 -8.58 9.62
CA SER A 124 14.17 -9.17 9.53
C SER A 124 14.31 -10.45 10.34
N THR A 125 13.63 -10.54 11.50
CA THR A 125 13.62 -11.76 12.33
C THR A 125 12.87 -12.89 11.62
N ILE A 126 11.68 -12.63 11.09
CA ILE A 126 10.89 -13.62 10.34
C ILE A 126 11.74 -14.23 9.25
N ILE A 127 12.30 -13.41 8.34
CA ILE A 127 13.06 -13.93 7.19
C ILE A 127 14.38 -14.59 7.57
N GLY A 128 14.95 -14.24 8.72
CA GLY A 128 16.21 -14.78 9.21
C GLY A 128 16.08 -16.06 10.03
N THR A 129 14.93 -16.32 10.66
CA THR A 129 14.77 -17.42 11.62
C THR A 129 13.69 -18.43 11.25
N ASP A 130 12.68 -18.03 10.50
CA ASP A 130 11.59 -18.92 10.10
C ASP A 130 11.96 -19.65 8.79
N SER A 131 11.70 -20.96 8.72
CA SER A 131 11.93 -21.78 7.52
C SER A 131 10.72 -21.75 6.57
N ASP A 132 9.53 -21.45 7.10
CA ASP A 132 8.25 -21.55 6.40
C ASP A 132 7.72 -20.19 5.93
N VAL A 133 8.62 -19.22 5.75
CA VAL A 133 8.28 -17.85 5.35
C VAL A 133 7.45 -17.83 4.07
N GLN A 134 6.28 -17.22 4.15
CA GLN A 134 5.40 -17.04 3.00
C GLN A 134 5.69 -15.71 2.29
N TYR A 135 6.28 -15.83 1.11
CA TYR A 135 6.52 -14.70 0.23
C TYR A 135 5.34 -14.51 -0.74
N VAL A 136 5.09 -13.26 -1.08
CA VAL A 136 4.16 -12.96 -2.17
C VAL A 136 4.88 -13.21 -3.50
N ASN A 137 4.17 -13.79 -4.47
CA ASN A 137 4.76 -14.06 -5.78
C ASN A 137 5.14 -12.73 -6.46
N ASP A 138 6.39 -12.61 -6.90
CA ASP A 138 6.94 -11.41 -7.54
C ASP A 138 6.15 -11.00 -8.80
N ASN A 139 5.53 -11.96 -9.50
CA ASN A 139 4.69 -11.70 -10.67
C ASN A 139 3.47 -10.81 -10.37
N VAL A 140 3.03 -10.72 -9.12
CA VAL A 140 1.93 -9.85 -8.70
C VAL A 140 2.35 -8.38 -8.72
N PHE A 141 3.63 -8.08 -8.60
CA PHE A 141 4.19 -6.73 -8.54
C PHE A 141 4.95 -6.32 -9.81
N GLU A 142 5.33 -7.29 -10.63
CA GLU A 142 5.85 -6.99 -11.96
C GLU A 142 4.67 -6.61 -12.86
N ASN A 143 4.66 -5.37 -13.34
CA ASN A 143 3.61 -4.83 -14.24
C ASN A 143 3.64 -5.47 -15.65
N LYS A 144 4.19 -6.69 -15.76
CA LYS A 144 4.34 -7.40 -17.05
C LYS A 144 3.02 -7.65 -17.78
N ASN A 145 1.87 -7.57 -17.07
CA ASN A 145 0.55 -7.86 -17.63
C ASN A 145 -0.50 -6.75 -17.40
N GLY A 146 -0.10 -5.52 -17.07
CA GLY A 146 -1.05 -4.44 -16.80
C GLY A 146 -1.91 -4.62 -15.53
N TYR A 147 -1.61 -5.60 -14.69
CA TYR A 147 -2.40 -5.92 -13.49
C TYR A 147 -2.42 -4.75 -12.48
N GLN A 148 -1.29 -4.07 -12.30
CA GLN A 148 -1.19 -2.91 -11.41
C GLN A 148 -2.06 -1.75 -11.93
N ASP A 149 -2.03 -1.51 -13.25
CA ASP A 149 -2.82 -0.47 -13.90
C ASP A 149 -4.31 -0.81 -13.78
N LEU A 150 -4.69 -2.07 -14.01
CA LEU A 150 -6.06 -2.53 -13.84
C LEU A 150 -6.54 -2.37 -12.38
N LYS A 151 -5.74 -2.75 -11.41
CA LYS A 151 -6.05 -2.57 -9.97
C LYS A 151 -6.24 -1.10 -9.62
N ALA A 152 -5.37 -0.22 -10.12
CA ALA A 152 -5.47 1.22 -9.92
C ALA A 152 -6.75 1.80 -10.56
N LEU A 153 -7.10 1.37 -11.78
CA LEU A 153 -8.33 1.76 -12.48
C LEU A 153 -9.58 1.29 -11.73
N VAL A 154 -9.61 0.04 -11.27
CA VAL A 154 -10.72 -0.52 -10.48
C VAL A 154 -10.89 0.27 -9.18
N HIS A 155 -9.79 0.56 -8.47
CA HIS A 155 -9.84 1.35 -7.24
C HIS A 155 -10.38 2.77 -7.51
N ARG A 156 -9.92 3.43 -8.58
CA ARG A 156 -10.40 4.74 -9.00
C ARG A 156 -11.88 4.71 -9.35
N HIS A 157 -12.34 3.67 -10.05
CA HIS A 157 -13.77 3.48 -10.35
C HIS A 157 -14.62 3.44 -9.08
N TYR A 158 -14.22 2.65 -8.08
CA TYR A 158 -14.93 2.60 -6.79
C TYR A 158 -14.93 3.93 -6.05
N GLN A 159 -13.81 4.68 -6.08
CA GLN A 159 -13.75 6.02 -5.49
C GLN A 159 -14.73 6.99 -6.16
N ILE A 160 -14.74 7.02 -7.49
CA ILE A 160 -15.68 7.86 -8.26
C ILE A 160 -17.12 7.49 -7.95
N LYS A 161 -17.45 6.20 -7.92
CA LYS A 161 -18.79 5.72 -7.58
C LYS A 161 -19.22 6.13 -6.17
N LYS A 162 -18.30 6.11 -5.21
CA LYS A 162 -18.57 6.57 -3.84
C LYS A 162 -18.85 8.07 -3.79
N ILE A 163 -18.02 8.89 -4.46
CA ILE A 163 -18.21 10.35 -4.55
C ILE A 163 -19.54 10.66 -5.23
N TYR A 164 -19.84 10.02 -6.37
CA TYR A 164 -21.11 10.18 -7.07
C TYR A 164 -22.30 9.91 -6.14
N SER A 165 -22.28 8.81 -5.39
CA SER A 165 -23.37 8.47 -4.47
C SER A 165 -23.52 9.52 -3.34
N GLN A 166 -22.41 10.09 -2.86
CA GLN A 166 -22.44 11.14 -1.84
C GLN A 166 -23.07 12.43 -2.38
N GLU A 167 -22.66 12.86 -3.58
CA GLU A 167 -23.19 14.08 -4.20
C GLU A 167 -24.68 13.96 -4.57
N ILE A 168 -25.10 12.79 -5.08
CA ILE A 168 -26.53 12.54 -5.32
C ILE A 168 -27.34 12.58 -4.02
N ASN A 169 -26.84 12.03 -2.93
CA ASN A 169 -27.55 12.09 -1.65
C ASN A 169 -27.61 13.53 -1.11
N ARG A 170 -26.58 14.35 -1.31
CA ARG A 170 -26.61 15.79 -0.97
C ARG A 170 -27.62 16.53 -1.82
N LEU A 171 -27.67 16.27 -3.12
CA LEU A 171 -28.66 16.88 -4.02
C LEU A 171 -30.09 16.53 -3.60
N ILE A 172 -30.37 15.27 -3.29
CA ILE A 172 -31.69 14.84 -2.81
C ILE A 172 -32.06 15.57 -1.51
N ALA A 173 -31.14 15.66 -0.54
CA ALA A 173 -31.40 16.34 0.71
C ALA A 173 -31.69 17.85 0.51
N GLN A 174 -31.02 18.50 -0.44
CA GLN A 174 -31.31 19.88 -0.80
C GLN A 174 -32.68 20.01 -1.49
N CYS A 175 -33.04 19.09 -2.39
CA CYS A 175 -34.35 19.07 -3.01
C CYS A 175 -35.46 18.87 -1.97
N ASP A 176 -35.28 17.98 -1.01
CA ASP A 176 -36.26 17.74 0.06
C ASP A 176 -36.51 19.01 0.90
N CYS A 177 -35.51 19.87 1.04
CA CYS A 177 -35.65 21.13 1.74
C CYS A 177 -36.30 22.25 0.91
N LEU A 178 -36.03 22.31 -0.40
CA LEU A 178 -36.39 23.41 -1.26
C LEU A 178 -37.62 23.12 -2.12
N PHE A 179 -37.78 21.85 -2.55
CA PHE A 179 -38.84 21.40 -3.44
C PHE A 179 -39.18 19.92 -3.20
N PRO A 180 -39.81 19.58 -2.06
CA PRO A 180 -40.09 18.19 -1.67
C PRO A 180 -41.02 17.46 -2.63
N GLU A 181 -41.90 18.19 -3.35
CA GLU A 181 -42.87 17.61 -4.29
C GLU A 181 -42.21 16.96 -5.51
N LEU A 182 -40.99 17.37 -5.86
CA LEU A 182 -40.32 16.88 -7.05
C LEU A 182 -40.08 15.36 -7.00
N GLN A 183 -39.80 14.81 -5.81
CA GLN A 183 -39.60 13.37 -5.61
C GLN A 183 -40.88 12.52 -5.79
N TYR A 184 -42.07 13.14 -5.74
CA TYR A 184 -43.33 12.43 -6.04
C TYR A 184 -43.61 12.37 -7.53
N VAL A 185 -42.94 13.20 -8.33
CA VAL A 185 -43.11 13.24 -9.80
C VAL A 185 -42.00 12.48 -10.51
N PHE A 186 -40.78 12.58 -10.01
CA PHE A 186 -39.61 11.95 -10.59
C PHE A 186 -38.92 11.05 -9.56
N GLU A 187 -38.49 9.86 -9.99
CA GLU A 187 -37.66 9.03 -9.16
C GLU A 187 -36.32 9.75 -8.90
N PRO A 188 -35.93 9.98 -7.63
CA PRO A 188 -34.62 10.54 -7.30
C PRO A 188 -33.49 9.73 -7.95
N LYS A 189 -32.49 10.41 -8.52
CA LYS A 189 -31.38 9.83 -9.30
C LYS A 189 -31.71 9.48 -10.75
N SER A 190 -32.97 9.59 -11.19
CA SER A 190 -33.28 9.39 -12.61
C SER A 190 -32.65 10.48 -13.47
N ALA A 191 -32.40 10.16 -14.75
CA ALA A 191 -31.90 11.16 -15.69
C ALA A 191 -32.89 12.34 -15.85
N ALA A 192 -34.19 12.08 -15.81
CA ALA A 192 -35.23 13.09 -15.85
C ALA A 192 -35.18 14.02 -14.63
N PHE A 193 -35.01 13.49 -13.41
CA PHE A 193 -34.85 14.28 -12.20
C PHE A 193 -33.68 15.24 -12.29
N ILE A 194 -32.52 14.74 -12.74
CA ILE A 194 -31.32 15.56 -12.89
C ILE A 194 -31.49 16.61 -14.01
N ALA A 195 -32.10 16.24 -15.13
CA ALA A 195 -32.35 17.14 -16.25
C ALA A 195 -33.27 18.31 -15.84
N VAL A 196 -34.37 18.02 -15.12
CA VAL A 196 -35.27 19.07 -14.61
C VAL A 196 -34.54 20.01 -13.67
N LEU A 197 -33.80 19.51 -12.70
CA LEU A 197 -33.04 20.37 -11.77
C LEU A 197 -31.94 21.18 -12.44
N SER A 198 -31.35 20.65 -13.51
CA SER A 198 -30.33 21.38 -14.28
C SER A 198 -30.92 22.52 -15.11
N SER A 199 -32.14 22.34 -15.62
CA SER A 199 -32.82 23.32 -16.43
C SER A 199 -33.62 24.34 -15.59
N TYR A 200 -34.14 23.90 -14.46
CA TYR A 200 -35.02 24.69 -13.57
C TYR A 200 -34.53 24.57 -12.12
N PRO A 201 -33.45 25.29 -11.73
CA PRO A 201 -32.80 25.10 -10.42
C PRO A 201 -33.62 25.62 -9.25
N THR A 202 -34.68 26.41 -9.48
CA THR A 202 -35.58 26.92 -8.43
C THR A 202 -37.03 26.57 -8.69
N THR A 203 -37.85 26.54 -7.62
CA THR A 203 -39.29 26.39 -7.71
C THR A 203 -39.95 27.48 -8.56
N HIS A 204 -39.41 28.70 -8.52
CA HIS A 204 -39.90 29.80 -9.34
C HIS A 204 -39.66 29.54 -10.85
N ASP A 205 -38.53 28.96 -11.22
CA ASP A 205 -38.24 28.62 -12.62
C ASP A 205 -39.22 27.57 -13.16
N ILE A 206 -39.57 26.58 -12.33
CA ILE A 206 -40.53 25.54 -12.71
C ILE A 206 -41.96 26.13 -12.84
N ILE A 207 -42.39 27.02 -11.94
CA ILE A 207 -43.69 27.65 -11.98
C ILE A 207 -43.88 28.51 -13.25
N ASN A 208 -42.81 29.16 -13.71
CA ASN A 208 -42.80 30.02 -14.86
C ASN A 208 -42.55 29.28 -16.17
N ALA A 209 -42.10 28.03 -16.13
CA ALA A 209 -41.92 27.21 -17.32
C ALA A 209 -43.28 26.79 -17.92
N SER A 210 -43.36 26.76 -19.24
CA SER A 210 -44.53 26.20 -19.89
C SER A 210 -44.61 24.69 -19.72
N LYS A 211 -45.84 24.12 -19.71
CA LYS A 211 -46.02 22.66 -19.63
C LYS A 211 -45.26 21.87 -20.72
N PHE A 212 -45.07 22.47 -21.89
CA PHE A 212 -44.33 21.84 -22.98
C PHE A 212 -42.81 21.86 -22.80
N GLU A 213 -42.26 22.84 -22.09
CA GLU A 213 -40.81 22.96 -21.85
C GLU A 213 -40.31 22.01 -20.76
N VAL A 214 -41.18 21.64 -19.79
CA VAL A 214 -40.76 20.76 -18.68
C VAL A 214 -40.78 19.27 -19.08
N PHE A 215 -41.58 18.89 -20.07
CA PHE A 215 -41.81 17.47 -20.48
C PHE A 215 -41.32 17.17 -21.89
N SER A 216 -40.65 18.08 -22.57
CA SER A 216 -39.95 17.86 -23.86
C SER A 216 -38.49 17.50 -23.66
#